data_b103879b5bc0404e49949fe31aa72f8a
#
_entry.id   b103879b5bc0404e49949fe31aa72f8a
#
_cell.length_a   1.000
_cell.length_b   1.000
_cell.length_c   1.000
_cell.angle_alpha   90.00
_cell.angle_beta   90.00
_cell.angle_gamma   90.00
#
_symmetry.space_group_name_H-M   'P 1'
#
loop_
_entity.id
_entity.type
_entity.pdbx_description
1 polymer ?
#
loop_
_entity_poly.entity_id
_entity_poly.type
_entity_poly.pdbx_seq_one_letter_code
_entity_poly.pdbx_strand_id
1 'polypeptide(L)' 'ITVEDLIGWLAGRSEGHARAFAEKSRVRAAVDQHFVPLASPIAGAREIALFPPVTGG' A
#
# COMPACT_ATOMS: atom_id res chain seq x y z
N ILE A 1 -11.18 -7.01 3.38
CA ILE A 1 -10.24 -5.88 3.36
C ILE A 1 -9.24 -6.07 2.23
N THR A 2 -8.93 -4.99 1.55
CA THR A 2 -8.00 -5.01 0.42
C THR A 2 -6.74 -4.25 0.77
N VAL A 3 -5.75 -4.33 -0.14
CA VAL A 3 -4.54 -3.52 0.02
C VAL A 3 -4.90 -2.04 0.08
N GLU A 4 -5.84 -1.60 -0.75
CA GLU A 4 -6.25 -0.21 -0.76
C GLU A 4 -6.85 0.22 0.59
N ASP A 5 -7.63 -0.66 1.21
CA ASP A 5 -8.18 -0.40 2.53
C ASP A 5 -7.07 -0.21 3.56
N LEU A 6 -6.04 -1.05 3.48
CA LEU A 6 -4.90 -0.95 4.38
C LEU A 6 -4.16 0.37 4.19
N ILE A 7 -3.96 0.77 2.94
CA ILE A 7 -3.29 2.04 2.64
C ILE A 7 -4.07 3.20 3.25
N GLY A 8 -5.39 3.18 3.10
CA GLY A 8 -6.23 4.23 3.68
C GLY A 8 -6.12 4.28 5.20
N TRP A 9 -6.06 3.12 5.82
CA TRP A 9 -5.92 3.05 7.27
C TRP A 9 -4.57 3.62 7.72
N LEU A 10 -3.49 3.24 7.03
CA LEU A 10 -2.15 3.75 7.36
C LEU A 10 -2.05 5.25 7.13
N ALA A 11 -2.64 5.75 6.07
CA ALA A 11 -2.63 7.19 5.78
C ALA A 11 -3.30 8.00 6.89
N GLY A 12 -4.29 7.40 7.55
CA GLY A 12 -4.96 8.05 8.65
C GLY A 12 -4.20 8.03 9.96
N ARG A 13 -3.10 7.27 10.04
CA ARG A 13 -2.37 7.13 11.28
C ARG A 13 -1.27 8.15 11.48
N SER A 14 -0.73 8.69 10.41
CA SER A 14 0.31 9.70 10.53
C SER A 14 0.43 10.50 9.25
N GLU A 15 0.98 11.70 9.37
CA GLU A 15 1.21 12.54 8.21
C GLU A 15 2.23 11.91 7.26
N GLY A 16 3.20 11.21 7.82
CA GLY A 16 4.20 10.55 6.99
C GLY A 16 3.59 9.50 6.08
N HIS A 17 2.67 8.70 6.63
CA HIS A 17 1.98 7.71 5.83
C HIS A 17 1.06 8.38 4.81
N ALA A 18 0.38 9.45 5.21
CA ALA A 18 -0.50 10.16 4.29
C ALA A 18 0.27 10.71 3.10
N ARG A 19 1.45 11.26 3.33
CA ARG A 19 2.29 11.77 2.26
C ARG A 19 2.81 10.66 1.36
N ALA A 20 3.27 9.58 1.97
CA ALA A 20 3.86 8.48 1.22
C ALA A 20 2.83 7.86 0.27
N PHE A 21 1.57 7.83 0.67
CA PHE A 21 0.52 7.18 -0.09
C PHE A 21 -0.47 8.15 -0.71
N ALA A 22 -0.08 9.41 -0.87
CA ALA A 22 -0.99 10.43 -1.41
C ALA A 22 -1.45 10.08 -2.83
N GLU A 23 -0.58 9.48 -3.63
CA GLU A 23 -0.93 9.06 -4.97
C GLU A 23 -1.04 7.54 -5.02
N LYS A 24 -2.19 7.03 -4.61
CA LYS A 24 -2.41 5.59 -4.53
C LYS A 24 -2.14 4.87 -5.84
N SER A 25 -2.45 5.51 -6.97
CA SER A 25 -2.27 4.87 -8.26
C SER A 25 -0.81 4.54 -8.56
N ARG A 26 0.11 5.15 -7.84
CA ARG A 26 1.55 4.93 -8.05
C ARG A 26 2.17 4.05 -6.98
N VAL A 27 1.39 3.67 -5.97
CA VAL A 27 1.87 2.78 -4.92
C VAL A 27 1.86 1.35 -5.43
N ARG A 28 2.90 0.61 -5.12
CA ARG A 28 2.99 -0.81 -5.44
C ARG A 28 2.84 -1.62 -4.16
N ALA A 29 2.24 -2.78 -4.29
CA ALA A 29 2.05 -3.65 -3.14
C ALA A 29 2.47 -5.07 -3.48
N ALA A 30 3.06 -5.74 -2.50
CA ALA A 30 3.36 -7.15 -2.61
C ALA A 30 2.75 -7.88 -1.43
N VAL A 31 2.08 -8.99 -1.70
CA VAL A 31 1.50 -9.84 -0.68
C VAL A 31 2.20 -11.18 -0.78
N ASP A 32 2.80 -11.61 0.33
CA ASP A 32 3.58 -12.85 0.40
C ASP A 32 4.58 -12.93 -0.75
N GLN A 33 5.26 -11.80 -0.99
CA GLN A 33 6.33 -11.66 -1.99
C GLN A 33 5.87 -11.67 -3.44
N HIS A 34 4.57 -11.47 -3.67
CA HIS A 34 4.03 -11.37 -5.03
C HIS A 34 3.39 -10.01 -5.22
N PHE A 35 3.75 -9.30 -6.28
CA PHE A 35 3.11 -8.03 -6.60
C PHE A 35 1.65 -8.25 -6.95
N VAL A 36 0.79 -7.43 -6.38
CA VAL A 36 -0.66 -7.57 -6.57
C VAL A 36 -1.27 -6.20 -6.79
N PRO A 37 -2.43 -6.14 -7.44
CA PRO A 37 -3.16 -4.87 -7.56
C PRO A 37 -3.71 -4.43 -6.21
N LEU A 38 -3.98 -3.13 -6.08
CA LEU A 38 -4.46 -2.57 -4.81
C LEU A 38 -5.83 -3.12 -4.41
N ALA A 39 -6.57 -3.63 -5.36
CA ALA A 39 -7.88 -4.22 -5.07
C ALA A 39 -7.79 -5.64 -4.53
N SER A 40 -6.60 -6.20 -4.44
CA SER A 40 -6.43 -7.57 -3.95
C SER A 40 -6.77 -7.69 -2.47
N PRO A 41 -7.47 -8.74 -2.09
CA PRO A 41 -7.73 -8.99 -0.67
C PRO A 41 -6.46 -9.38 0.04
N ILE A 42 -6.38 -9.03 1.33
CA ILE A 42 -5.19 -9.33 2.13
C ILE A 42 -5.49 -10.31 3.26
N ALA A 43 -6.70 -10.82 3.34
CA ALA A 43 -7.06 -11.79 4.36
C ALA A 43 -6.16 -13.02 4.24
N GLY A 44 -5.58 -13.43 5.35
CA GLY A 44 -4.70 -14.59 5.37
C GLY A 44 -3.27 -14.33 4.92
N ALA A 45 -2.95 -13.11 4.53
CA ALA A 45 -1.60 -12.79 4.12
C ALA A 45 -0.64 -12.82 5.30
N ARG A 46 0.53 -13.37 5.10
CA ARG A 46 1.58 -13.41 6.13
C ARG A 46 2.47 -12.19 6.08
N GLU A 47 2.66 -11.66 4.89
CA GLU A 47 3.55 -10.52 4.70
C GLU A 47 2.92 -9.57 3.70
N ILE A 48 2.97 -8.29 4.01
CA ILE A 48 2.48 -7.26 3.10
C ILE A 48 3.54 -6.18 3.02
N ALA A 49 3.99 -5.87 1.83
CA ALA A 49 4.96 -4.82 1.60
C ALA A 49 4.33 -3.74 0.72
N LEU A 50 4.52 -2.50 1.11
CA LEU A 50 4.01 -1.36 0.35
C LEU A 50 5.20 -0.52 -0.10
N PHE A 51 5.18 -0.17 -1.37
CA PHE A 51 6.25 0.62 -1.96
C PHE A 51 5.68 1.94 -2.46
N PRO A 52 5.88 3.04 -1.73
CA PRO A 52 5.40 4.33 -2.20
C PRO A 52 6.14 4.74 -3.47
N PRO A 53 5.57 5.66 -4.24
CA PRO A 53 6.20 6.08 -5.49
C PRO A 53 7.53 6.75 -5.21
N VAL A 54 8.50 6.47 -6.07
CA VAL A 54 9.79 7.12 -6.00
C VAL A 54 9.71 8.40 -6.82
N THR A 55 9.90 9.51 -6.17
CA THR A 55 9.94 10.78 -6.86
C THR A 55 11.39 11.15 -7.04
N GLY A 56 11.67 11.77 -8.03
CA GLY A 56 12.99 12.27 -8.16
C GLY A 56 13.72 11.63 -9.25
N GLY A 57 13.07 11.15 -9.97
CA GLY A 57 13.71 10.63 -11.18
C GLY A 57 14.60 11.68 -11.74
#